data_f747ec6156e815868bcbf8b9b1847a40
#
_entry.id   f747ec6156e815868bcbf8b9b1847a40
#
_cell.length_a   1.000
_cell.length_b   1.000
_cell.length_c   1.000
_cell.angle_alpha   90.00
_cell.angle_beta   90.00
_cell.angle_gamma   90.00
#
_symmetry.space_group_name_H-M   'P 1'
#
loop_
_entity.id
_entity.type
_entity.pdbx_description
1 polymer ?
#
loop_
_entity_poly.entity_id
_entity_poly.type
_entity_poly.pdbx_seq_one_letter_code
_entity_poly.pdbx_strand_id
1 'polypeptide(L)'
;SYLNRLASDPAILHVCHLHGYKVGTLTELLPHEHPDLLGLNINMGDTILLRIRTDAADGLRDYKTTRRVLLHELCHNEIAGHPPEFNALNSQLNREVEAFEHNRILGTHRLSKEPVYEPANTVSVDADEEREERRRKILAATEKRLADIDQNIQSQCGDSKKVPFSK
;
A
#
# COMPACT_ATOMS: atom_id res chain seq x y z
N SER A 1 -13.43 2.27 -13.97
CA SER A 1 -13.57 2.92 -12.66
C SER A 1 -12.29 2.76 -11.84
N TYR A 2 -11.95 3.76 -11.05
CA TYR A 2 -10.76 3.74 -10.15
C TYR A 2 -10.84 2.58 -9.15
N LEU A 3 -11.99 2.39 -8.52
CA LEU A 3 -12.22 1.28 -7.59
C LEU A 3 -12.10 -0.09 -8.26
N ASN A 4 -12.57 -0.24 -9.50
CA ASN A 4 -12.39 -1.49 -10.24
C ASN A 4 -10.91 -1.79 -10.50
N ARG A 5 -10.10 -0.76 -10.77
CA ARG A 5 -8.65 -0.92 -10.92
C ARG A 5 -8.01 -1.42 -9.62
N LEU A 6 -8.41 -0.90 -8.45
CA LEU A 6 -7.93 -1.39 -7.16
C LEU A 6 -8.40 -2.83 -6.89
N ALA A 7 -9.68 -3.12 -7.12
CA ALA A 7 -10.25 -4.45 -6.91
C ALA A 7 -9.65 -5.52 -7.83
N SER A 8 -9.14 -5.13 -8.99
CA SER A 8 -8.47 -6.04 -9.95
C SER A 8 -6.95 -5.93 -9.95
N ASP A 9 -6.36 -5.18 -9.01
CA ASP A 9 -4.91 -5.06 -8.89
C ASP A 9 -4.29 -6.42 -8.55
N PRO A 10 -3.42 -6.99 -9.40
CA PRO A 10 -2.86 -8.32 -9.17
C PRO A 10 -2.07 -8.44 -7.85
N ALA A 11 -1.45 -7.35 -7.40
CA ALA A 11 -0.71 -7.35 -6.14
C ALA A 11 -1.67 -7.39 -4.94
N ILE A 12 -2.79 -6.67 -4.99
CA ILE A 12 -3.85 -6.74 -3.96
C ILE A 12 -4.49 -8.12 -3.93
N LEU A 13 -4.84 -8.67 -5.10
CA LEU A 13 -5.41 -10.01 -5.20
C LEU A 13 -4.46 -11.09 -4.65
N HIS A 14 -3.15 -10.93 -4.91
CA HIS A 14 -2.13 -11.82 -4.37
C HIS A 14 -2.09 -11.79 -2.85
N VAL A 15 -2.05 -10.61 -2.23
CA VAL A 15 -2.07 -10.44 -0.77
C VAL A 15 -3.37 -10.99 -0.18
N CYS A 16 -4.52 -10.68 -0.75
CA CYS A 16 -5.80 -11.24 -0.30
C CYS A 16 -5.81 -12.78 -0.36
N HIS A 17 -5.21 -13.36 -1.38
CA HIS A 17 -5.09 -14.82 -1.50
C HIS A 17 -4.17 -15.42 -0.43
N LEU A 18 -2.99 -14.79 -0.21
CA LEU A 18 -2.03 -15.26 0.79
C LEU A 18 -2.60 -15.28 2.22
N HIS A 19 -3.34 -14.24 2.58
CA HIS A 19 -3.88 -14.05 3.93
C HIS A 19 -5.32 -14.54 4.08
N GLY A 20 -5.93 -15.03 3.01
CA GLY A 20 -7.33 -15.48 3.02
C GLY A 20 -8.34 -14.35 3.23
N TYR A 21 -7.96 -13.11 2.91
CA TYR A 21 -8.85 -11.95 3.06
C TYR A 21 -9.97 -11.97 2.03
N LYS A 22 -11.18 -11.66 2.50
CA LYS A 22 -12.37 -11.50 1.67
C LYS A 22 -12.89 -10.08 1.81
N VAL A 23 -13.19 -9.45 0.70
CA VAL A 23 -13.83 -8.13 0.65
C VAL A 23 -15.18 -8.32 -0.03
N GLY A 24 -16.24 -8.04 0.70
CA GLY A 24 -17.61 -8.15 0.17
C GLY A 24 -17.89 -7.01 -0.80
N THR A 25 -17.71 -5.77 -0.36
CA THR A 25 -17.95 -4.56 -1.15
C THR A 25 -16.81 -3.58 -0.99
N LEU A 26 -16.31 -3.05 -2.11
CA LEU A 26 -15.36 -1.92 -2.14
C LEU A 26 -16.07 -0.70 -2.71
N THR A 27 -16.19 0.37 -1.94
CA THR A 27 -16.93 1.57 -2.32
C THR A 27 -16.19 2.86 -2.01
N GLU A 28 -16.68 3.97 -2.50
CA GLU A 28 -16.09 5.29 -2.28
C GLU A 28 -16.55 5.87 -0.94
N LEU A 29 -15.61 6.45 -0.20
CA LEU A 29 -15.86 7.28 0.98
C LEU A 29 -15.89 8.75 0.52
N LEU A 30 -17.06 9.37 0.60
CA LEU A 30 -17.23 10.73 0.11
C LEU A 30 -16.66 11.77 1.10
N PRO A 31 -15.91 12.77 0.61
CA PRO A 31 -15.25 13.76 1.48
C PRO A 31 -16.21 14.53 2.39
N HIS A 32 -17.44 14.80 1.92
CA HIS A 32 -18.43 15.56 2.67
C HIS A 32 -19.14 14.76 3.76
N GLU A 33 -19.15 13.42 3.66
CA GLU A 33 -19.76 12.54 4.67
C GLU A 33 -18.80 12.30 5.84
N HIS A 34 -17.52 12.09 5.53
CA HIS A 34 -16.46 11.79 6.51
C HIS A 34 -15.19 12.56 6.16
N PRO A 35 -15.11 13.87 6.46
CA PRO A 35 -14.00 14.71 6.03
C PRO A 35 -12.64 14.30 6.59
N ASP A 36 -12.63 13.68 7.77
CA ASP A 36 -11.41 13.32 8.49
C ASP A 36 -10.91 11.90 8.22
N LEU A 37 -11.65 11.09 7.41
CA LEU A 37 -11.30 9.70 7.14
C LEU A 37 -10.72 9.50 5.75
N LEU A 38 -9.69 8.66 5.64
CA LEU A 38 -9.14 8.17 4.38
C LEU A 38 -9.69 6.79 4.00
N GLY A 39 -10.03 5.98 4.98
CA GLY A 39 -10.59 4.65 4.82
C GLY A 39 -11.45 4.23 6.00
N LEU A 40 -12.25 3.22 5.79
CA LEU A 40 -13.09 2.59 6.79
C LEU A 40 -13.35 1.14 6.42
N ASN A 41 -13.07 0.24 7.34
CA ASN A 41 -13.41 -1.18 7.23
C ASN A 41 -14.60 -1.50 8.13
N ILE A 42 -15.66 -2.06 7.57
CA ILE A 42 -16.88 -2.43 8.28
C ILE A 42 -16.94 -3.97 8.32
N ASN A 43 -17.20 -4.50 9.51
CA ASN A 43 -17.41 -5.94 9.74
C ASN A 43 -16.30 -6.84 9.19
N MET A 44 -15.02 -6.47 9.43
CA MET A 44 -13.86 -7.30 9.05
C MET A 44 -13.81 -7.63 7.54
N GLY A 45 -14.04 -6.64 6.70
CA GLY A 45 -13.95 -6.77 5.25
C GLY A 45 -15.28 -6.97 4.52
N ASP A 46 -16.40 -6.96 5.21
CA ASP A 46 -17.72 -7.01 4.57
C ASP A 46 -17.91 -5.81 3.64
N THR A 47 -17.55 -4.62 4.12
CA THR A 47 -17.50 -3.41 3.30
C THR A 47 -16.26 -2.59 3.62
N ILE A 48 -15.50 -2.23 2.59
CA ILE A 48 -14.37 -1.29 2.70
C ILE A 48 -14.71 -0.03 1.91
N LEU A 49 -14.64 1.12 2.60
CA LEU A 49 -14.80 2.44 2.01
C LEU A 49 -13.44 3.10 1.87
N LEU A 50 -13.17 3.70 0.72
CA LEU A 50 -11.91 4.39 0.44
C LEU A 50 -12.16 5.80 -0.11
N ARG A 51 -11.43 6.76 0.43
CA ARG A 51 -11.41 8.11 -0.09
C ARG A 51 -10.53 8.20 -1.33
N ILE A 52 -11.15 8.13 -2.49
CA ILE A 52 -10.45 8.17 -3.78
C ILE A 52 -10.34 9.57 -4.37
N ARG A 53 -11.15 10.52 -3.89
CA ARG A 53 -11.12 11.93 -4.32
C ARG A 53 -10.26 12.78 -3.39
N THR A 54 -9.72 13.86 -3.94
CA THR A 54 -9.09 14.94 -3.18
C THR A 54 -10.11 15.62 -2.26
N ASP A 55 -9.62 16.39 -1.29
CA ASP A 55 -10.49 17.06 -0.32
C ASP A 55 -11.40 18.10 -0.98
N ALA A 56 -10.92 18.74 -2.05
CA ALA A 56 -11.72 19.67 -2.89
C ALA A 56 -12.67 18.94 -3.86
N ALA A 57 -12.64 17.60 -3.92
CA ALA A 57 -13.38 16.77 -4.86
C ALA A 57 -13.13 17.08 -6.35
N ASP A 58 -12.06 17.81 -6.65
CA ASP A 58 -11.67 18.26 -7.99
C ASP A 58 -10.78 17.27 -8.76
N GLY A 59 -10.31 16.21 -8.09
CA GLY A 59 -9.44 15.20 -8.68
C GLY A 59 -9.44 13.89 -7.93
N LEU A 60 -8.63 12.94 -8.43
CA LEU A 60 -8.39 11.65 -7.80
C LEU A 60 -7.07 11.68 -7.05
N ARG A 61 -7.03 11.00 -5.90
CA ARG A 61 -5.82 10.78 -5.13
C ARG A 61 -4.85 9.87 -5.88
N ASP A 62 -3.57 9.98 -5.53
CA ASP A 62 -2.53 9.10 -6.06
C ASP A 62 -2.87 7.62 -5.82
N TYR A 63 -2.69 6.81 -6.86
CA TYR A 63 -3.03 5.39 -6.84
C TYR A 63 -2.27 4.60 -5.78
N LYS A 64 -0.96 4.86 -5.66
CA LYS A 64 -0.11 4.14 -4.69
C LYS A 64 -0.52 4.47 -3.26
N THR A 65 -0.81 5.74 -2.99
CA THR A 65 -1.29 6.18 -1.68
C THR A 65 -2.63 5.54 -1.34
N THR A 66 -3.59 5.56 -2.27
CA THR A 66 -4.91 4.92 -2.06
C THR A 66 -4.80 3.41 -1.88
N ARG A 67 -3.88 2.76 -2.61
CA ARG A 67 -3.59 1.33 -2.42
C ARG A 67 -3.02 1.03 -1.04
N ARG A 68 -2.16 1.90 -0.49
CA ARG A 68 -1.67 1.76 0.90
C ARG A 68 -2.80 1.91 1.92
N VAL A 69 -3.75 2.82 1.69
CA VAL A 69 -4.97 2.92 2.53
C VAL A 69 -5.77 1.62 2.45
N LEU A 70 -5.95 1.05 1.25
CA LEU A 70 -6.64 -0.24 1.10
C LEU A 70 -5.93 -1.36 1.88
N LEU A 71 -4.60 -1.45 1.81
CA LEU A 71 -3.84 -2.45 2.58
C LEU A 71 -4.00 -2.25 4.09
N HIS A 72 -4.02 -1.01 4.54
CA HIS A 72 -4.30 -0.67 5.94
C HIS A 72 -5.71 -1.15 6.37
N GLU A 73 -6.73 -0.90 5.54
CA GLU A 73 -8.09 -1.38 5.83
C GLU A 73 -8.18 -2.91 5.78
N LEU A 74 -7.41 -3.59 4.91
CA LEU A 74 -7.34 -5.04 4.88
C LEU A 74 -6.74 -5.63 6.16
N CYS A 75 -5.80 -4.95 6.83
CA CYS A 75 -5.29 -5.38 8.13
C CYS A 75 -6.39 -5.45 9.19
N HIS A 76 -7.41 -4.61 9.10
CA HIS A 76 -8.57 -4.65 9.99
C HIS A 76 -9.48 -5.88 9.80
N ASN A 77 -9.28 -6.67 8.74
CA ASN A 77 -9.90 -7.98 8.62
C ASN A 77 -9.39 -8.97 9.69
N GLU A 78 -8.21 -8.70 10.22
CA GLU A 78 -7.53 -9.58 11.18
C GLU A 78 -7.37 -8.93 12.56
N ILE A 79 -7.00 -7.65 12.59
CA ILE A 79 -6.67 -6.93 13.82
C ILE A 79 -7.53 -5.66 13.96
N ALA A 80 -8.32 -5.61 15.03
CA ALA A 80 -9.07 -4.40 15.37
C ALA A 80 -8.16 -3.37 16.08
N GLY A 81 -8.37 -2.08 15.79
CA GLY A 81 -7.53 -1.01 16.33
C GLY A 81 -6.13 -0.98 15.72
N HIS A 82 -5.21 -0.29 16.36
CA HIS A 82 -3.84 -0.11 15.87
C HIS A 82 -2.78 -0.51 16.93
N PRO A 83 -2.80 -1.73 17.47
CA PRO A 83 -1.74 -2.21 18.34
C PRO A 83 -0.42 -2.40 17.54
N PRO A 84 0.73 -2.62 18.20
CA PRO A 84 2.01 -2.86 17.52
C PRO A 84 1.97 -3.98 16.47
N GLU A 85 1.19 -5.03 16.72
CA GLU A 85 0.97 -6.15 15.80
C GLU A 85 0.31 -5.71 14.50
N PHE A 86 -0.62 -4.74 14.57
CA PHE A 86 -1.23 -4.13 13.38
C PHE A 86 -0.19 -3.45 12.50
N ASN A 87 0.72 -2.67 13.09
CA ASN A 87 1.77 -1.99 12.36
C ASN A 87 2.75 -2.98 11.70
N ALA A 88 3.04 -4.09 12.38
CA ALA A 88 3.87 -5.17 11.83
C ALA A 88 3.18 -5.83 10.62
N LEU A 89 1.89 -6.14 10.73
CA LEU A 89 1.09 -6.71 9.65
C LEU A 89 0.97 -5.73 8.47
N ASN A 90 0.64 -4.47 8.70
CA ASN A 90 0.56 -3.44 7.66
C ASN A 90 1.88 -3.30 6.88
N SER A 91 3.01 -3.29 7.60
CA SER A 91 4.34 -3.28 6.99
C SER A 91 4.62 -4.54 6.20
N GLN A 92 4.16 -5.70 6.66
CA GLN A 92 4.28 -6.97 5.95
C GLN A 92 3.49 -6.93 4.64
N LEU A 93 2.20 -6.55 4.65
CA LEU A 93 1.37 -6.48 3.44
C LEU A 93 1.97 -5.54 2.38
N ASN A 94 2.49 -4.39 2.81
CA ASN A 94 3.15 -3.46 1.90
C ASN A 94 4.40 -4.07 1.25
N ARG A 95 5.24 -4.78 2.02
CA ARG A 95 6.42 -5.49 1.48
C ARG A 95 6.04 -6.62 0.51
N GLU A 96 4.97 -7.34 0.79
CA GLU A 96 4.46 -8.41 -0.09
C GLU A 96 4.01 -7.86 -1.44
N VAL A 97 3.32 -6.71 -1.45
CA VAL A 97 2.94 -5.99 -2.68
C VAL A 97 4.19 -5.57 -3.48
N GLU A 98 5.17 -4.96 -2.81
CA GLU A 98 6.41 -4.52 -3.45
C GLU A 98 7.21 -5.71 -4.02
N ALA A 99 7.32 -6.80 -3.28
CA ALA A 99 7.99 -8.02 -3.73
C ALA A 99 7.27 -8.64 -4.93
N PHE A 100 5.94 -8.68 -4.92
CA PHE A 100 5.15 -9.17 -6.05
C PHE A 100 5.36 -8.33 -7.31
N GLU A 101 5.32 -7.01 -7.19
CA GLU A 101 5.57 -6.09 -8.31
C GLU A 101 6.99 -6.23 -8.85
N HIS A 102 7.99 -6.31 -7.97
CA HIS A 102 9.39 -6.51 -8.36
C HIS A 102 9.59 -7.81 -9.13
N ASN A 103 9.06 -8.91 -8.63
CA ASN A 103 9.14 -10.22 -9.29
C ASN A 103 8.43 -10.23 -10.65
N ARG A 104 7.31 -9.52 -10.77
CA ARG A 104 6.58 -9.37 -12.03
C ARG A 104 7.39 -8.59 -13.06
N ILE A 105 8.06 -7.52 -12.66
CA ILE A 105 8.94 -6.73 -13.54
C ILE A 105 10.12 -7.58 -14.02
N LEU A 106 10.79 -8.31 -13.12
CA LEU A 106 11.89 -9.20 -13.48
C LEU A 106 11.45 -10.32 -14.43
N GLY A 107 10.23 -10.86 -14.26
CA GLY A 107 9.67 -11.90 -15.13
C GLY A 107 9.35 -11.43 -16.55
N THR A 108 9.05 -10.14 -16.75
CA THR A 108 8.71 -9.58 -18.06
C THR A 108 9.93 -9.14 -18.89
N HIS A 109 11.11 -8.99 -18.27
CA HIS A 109 12.32 -8.53 -18.96
C HIS A 109 13.27 -9.62 -19.42
N ARG A 110 12.98 -10.90 -19.15
CA ARG A 110 13.82 -12.03 -19.59
C ARG A 110 13.37 -12.58 -20.95
N LEU A 111 13.57 -11.81 -22.00
CA LEU A 111 13.35 -12.27 -23.39
C LEU A 111 14.60 -12.88 -24.03
N SER A 112 15.77 -12.82 -23.41
CA SER A 112 16.98 -13.47 -23.92
C SER A 112 17.82 -14.05 -22.78
N LYS A 113 18.43 -15.21 -23.02
CA LYS A 113 19.42 -15.85 -22.14
C LYS A 113 20.84 -15.29 -22.35
N GLU A 114 20.97 -14.16 -22.98
CA GLU A 114 22.29 -13.56 -23.19
C GLU A 114 22.83 -12.93 -21.92
N PRO A 115 24.14 -13.07 -21.65
CA PRO A 115 24.73 -12.46 -20.48
C PRO A 115 24.61 -10.93 -20.58
N VAL A 116 24.11 -10.31 -19.50
CA VAL A 116 24.05 -8.87 -19.37
C VAL A 116 25.49 -8.33 -19.51
N TYR A 117 25.68 -7.39 -20.42
CA TYR A 117 26.94 -6.66 -20.51
C TYR A 117 27.19 -5.93 -19.20
N GLU A 118 28.14 -6.44 -18.40
CA GLU A 118 28.69 -5.71 -17.28
C GLU A 118 29.84 -4.84 -17.83
N PRO A 119 29.68 -3.50 -17.87
CA PRO A 119 30.79 -2.64 -18.22
C PRO A 119 31.92 -2.87 -17.21
N ALA A 120 33.13 -3.17 -17.70
CA ALA A 120 34.30 -3.32 -16.85
C ALA A 120 34.47 -2.04 -16.01
N ASN A 121 34.14 -2.13 -14.74
CA ASN A 121 34.29 -1.02 -13.80
C ASN A 121 35.75 -0.81 -13.47
N THR A 122 36.36 0.16 -14.14
CA THR A 122 37.51 0.87 -13.61
C THR A 122 37.00 2.06 -12.79
N VAL A 123 36.37 1.78 -11.65
CA VAL A 123 35.92 2.85 -10.74
C VAL A 123 36.86 2.87 -9.55
N SER A 124 37.39 4.06 -9.25
CA SER A 124 38.21 4.30 -8.06
C SER A 124 37.40 4.02 -6.79
N VAL A 125 38.04 3.45 -5.77
CA VAL A 125 37.45 3.05 -4.50
C VAL A 125 36.67 4.19 -3.82
N ASP A 126 37.16 5.44 -3.99
CA ASP A 126 36.53 6.65 -3.43
C ASP A 126 35.13 6.96 -4.03
N ALA A 127 34.92 6.63 -5.32
CA ALA A 127 33.62 6.84 -5.97
C ALA A 127 32.57 5.81 -5.54
N ASP A 128 32.98 4.63 -5.09
CA ASP A 128 32.07 3.60 -4.62
C ASP A 128 31.57 3.90 -3.19
N GLU A 129 32.44 4.45 -2.32
CA GLU A 129 32.04 4.88 -0.98
C GLU A 129 31.04 6.05 -1.03
N GLU A 130 31.26 7.05 -1.88
CA GLU A 130 30.35 8.18 -2.06
C GLU A 130 29.00 7.72 -2.62
N ARG A 131 29.00 6.76 -3.55
CA ARG A 131 27.79 6.16 -4.12
C ARG A 131 27.01 5.38 -3.08
N GLU A 132 27.68 4.62 -2.23
CA GLU A 132 27.08 3.85 -1.14
C GLU A 132 26.45 4.76 -0.06
N GLU A 133 27.16 5.83 0.29
CA GLU A 133 26.63 6.83 1.23
C GLU A 133 25.39 7.55 0.68
N ARG A 134 25.42 7.91 -0.60
CA ARG A 134 24.25 8.49 -1.29
C ARG A 134 23.08 7.54 -1.31
N ARG A 135 23.29 6.23 -1.58
CA ARG A 135 22.27 5.19 -1.52
C ARG A 135 21.66 5.08 -0.13
N ARG A 136 22.47 5.07 0.92
CA ARG A 136 21.99 5.01 2.32
C ARG A 136 21.14 6.24 2.67
N LYS A 137 21.54 7.43 2.27
CA LYS A 137 20.77 8.66 2.50
C LYS A 137 19.40 8.63 1.77
N ILE A 138 19.38 8.16 0.52
CA ILE A 138 18.14 8.03 -0.26
C ILE A 138 17.22 6.99 0.39
N LEU A 139 17.77 5.85 0.81
CA LEU A 139 16.99 4.79 1.46
C LEU A 139 16.38 5.29 2.78
N ALA A 140 17.16 5.90 3.65
CA ALA A 140 16.69 6.46 4.92
C ALA A 140 15.62 7.53 4.72
N ALA A 141 15.77 8.42 3.71
CA ALA A 141 14.77 9.43 3.39
C ALA A 141 13.46 8.80 2.86
N THR A 142 13.57 7.71 2.10
CA THR A 142 12.42 6.99 1.58
C THR A 142 11.67 6.27 2.70
N GLU A 143 12.38 5.58 3.57
CA GLU A 143 11.80 4.89 4.74
C GLU A 143 11.07 5.86 5.66
N LYS A 144 11.66 7.03 5.92
CA LYS A 144 11.02 8.09 6.71
C LYS A 144 9.71 8.56 6.06
N ARG A 145 9.71 8.83 4.74
CA ARG A 145 8.49 9.25 4.03
C ARG A 145 7.40 8.19 4.09
N LEU A 146 7.76 6.91 3.96
CA LEU A 146 6.80 5.81 4.04
C LEU A 146 6.21 5.71 5.46
N ALA A 147 7.03 5.84 6.50
CA ALA A 147 6.56 5.87 7.88
C ALA A 147 5.61 7.05 8.15
N ASP A 148 5.92 8.24 7.65
CA ASP A 148 5.06 9.43 7.77
C ASP A 148 3.71 9.20 7.07
N ILE A 149 3.70 8.56 5.89
CA ILE A 149 2.47 8.20 5.18
C ILE A 149 1.63 7.20 5.98
N ASP A 150 2.25 6.15 6.51
CA ASP A 150 1.54 5.14 7.30
C ASP A 150 0.97 5.72 8.60
N GLN A 151 1.70 6.62 9.27
CA GLN A 151 1.21 7.32 10.44
C GLN A 151 0.03 8.24 10.11
N ASN A 152 0.07 8.93 8.98
CA ASN A 152 -1.05 9.75 8.51
C ASN A 152 -2.29 8.90 8.20
N ILE A 153 -2.13 7.77 7.49
CA ILE A 153 -3.21 6.83 7.23
C ILE A 153 -3.82 6.34 8.54
N GLN A 154 -2.99 5.94 9.50
CA GLN A 154 -3.45 5.46 10.80
C GLN A 154 -4.25 6.52 11.58
N SER A 155 -3.84 7.79 11.52
CA SER A 155 -4.54 8.89 12.19
C SER A 155 -5.90 9.22 11.55
N GLN A 156 -6.08 8.89 10.29
CA GLN A 156 -7.30 9.16 9.49
C GLN A 156 -8.08 7.87 9.14
N CYS A 157 -7.83 6.78 9.86
CA CYS A 157 -8.59 5.56 9.77
C CYS A 157 -9.80 5.61 10.70
N GLY A 158 -10.98 5.24 10.19
CA GLY A 158 -12.19 5.11 10.99
C GLY A 158 -12.16 3.88 11.89
N ASP A 159 -12.55 4.04 13.16
CA ASP A 159 -12.77 2.90 14.06
C ASP A 159 -13.90 2.02 13.52
N SER A 160 -13.61 0.74 13.37
CA SER A 160 -14.57 -0.29 12.96
C SER A 160 -15.61 -0.51 14.06
N LYS A 161 -16.50 0.45 14.30
CA LYS A 161 -17.65 0.21 15.16
C LYS A 161 -18.56 -0.74 14.42
N LYS A 162 -18.84 -1.89 15.04
CA LYS A 162 -19.94 -2.77 14.63
C LYS A 162 -21.20 -1.92 14.56
N VAL A 163 -21.60 -1.52 13.37
CA VAL A 163 -22.89 -0.87 13.17
C VAL A 163 -23.91 -1.97 13.27
N PRO A 164 -24.82 -1.94 14.26
CA PRO A 164 -25.89 -2.93 14.30
C PRO A 164 -26.75 -2.74 13.05
N PHE A 165 -26.92 -3.81 12.29
CA PHE A 165 -27.87 -3.85 11.19
C PHE A 165 -29.25 -3.49 11.76
N SER A 166 -29.73 -2.32 11.42
CA SER A 166 -31.14 -1.98 11.57
C SER A 166 -31.90 -2.68 10.46
N LYS A 167 -32.79 -3.59 10.83
CA LYS A 167 -33.70 -4.30 9.93
C LYS A 167 -34.66 -3.32 9.26
#